data_1d42ad57748a81bef684278f2328fd0a
#
_entry.id   1d42ad57748a81bef684278f2328fd0a
#
_cell.length_a   1.000
_cell.length_b   1.000
_cell.length_c   1.000
_cell.angle_alpha   90.00
_cell.angle_beta   90.00
_cell.angle_gamma   90.00
#
_symmetry.space_group_name_H-M   'P 1'
#
loop_
_entity.id
_entity.type
_entity.pdbx_description
1 polymer ?
#
loop_
_entity_poly.entity_id
_entity_poly.type
_entity_poly.pdbx_seq_one_letter_code
_entity_poly.pdbx_strand_id
1 'polypeptide(L)'
;FDLLEKNQLSPSDKNYQIAETLLNENMPVDRASMQKVLQQAYKYPDTPIQTLVSMNKMQLPVTEQTIAGFEQYQTNQHAMMQALSGMTEELTAYMSEPDSMREMLQVLSDAQDLPVLDADAMLQELDQTTGDVLFAQGAVSAGDQLQATDMTGNPPVLSAEQLTTYAEKFGMTEEQLTGLTKQLQDMHLDAQTIQTVLAKSDTTMQLANHLQALVAGAADKSMINAETMKEFFTSDGMKELLAAAVKEKFTLNPEKMQNPQEVSDLYKGIYEKMDRLMQQMSSHTGSSGEHLSESAKGMQERIDFLQNLSNLFPYAQIPVRMEGGDRNADLFVYMNKKRMQEKKEDVSALLHLDMEYLGPTDVHVSLRGTIVHTKFYVEDEESAKIIDAHMTQLEQAIAENGYSLTNEVIMREPTLHPDTEKNAVVKEMFGDDIEKSVKRYSFDVRM
;
A
#
# COMPACT_ATOMS: atom_id res chain seq x y z
N PHE A 1 -17.14 45.44 -6.29
CA PHE A 1 -18.24 46.15 -5.59
C PHE A 1 -19.59 45.71 -6.19
N ASP A 2 -19.87 45.91 -7.47
CA ASP A 2 -21.15 45.63 -8.12
C ASP A 2 -21.63 44.16 -7.99
N LEU A 3 -20.75 43.21 -7.88
CA LEU A 3 -21.09 41.76 -7.77
C LEU A 3 -21.67 41.39 -6.41
N LEU A 4 -21.14 41.95 -5.32
CA LEU A 4 -21.65 41.69 -3.95
C LEU A 4 -23.00 42.40 -3.74
N GLU A 5 -23.14 43.65 -4.24
CA GLU A 5 -24.40 44.39 -4.17
C GLU A 5 -25.51 43.71 -4.96
N LYS A 6 -25.22 43.24 -6.17
CA LYS A 6 -26.18 42.44 -6.98
C LYS A 6 -26.65 41.19 -6.25
N ASN A 7 -25.80 40.57 -5.47
CA ASN A 7 -26.12 39.39 -4.71
C ASN A 7 -26.67 39.69 -3.30
N GLN A 8 -26.88 40.96 -2.95
CA GLN A 8 -27.37 41.39 -1.63
C GLN A 8 -26.49 40.92 -0.48
N LEU A 9 -25.17 40.90 -0.69
CA LEU A 9 -24.16 40.55 0.30
C LEU A 9 -23.42 41.78 0.76
N SER A 10 -23.18 41.88 2.07
CA SER A 10 -22.43 43.00 2.62
C SER A 10 -20.98 42.98 2.13
N PRO A 11 -20.36 44.14 1.87
CA PRO A 11 -18.97 44.22 1.52
C PRO A 11 -18.11 43.90 2.78
N SER A 12 -17.49 42.74 2.78
CA SER A 12 -16.53 42.29 3.78
C SER A 12 -15.36 41.61 3.11
N ASP A 13 -14.17 41.64 3.74
CA ASP A 13 -12.98 41.00 3.20
C ASP A 13 -13.23 39.51 2.87
N LYS A 14 -13.97 38.84 3.74
CA LYS A 14 -14.34 37.41 3.55
C LYS A 14 -15.22 37.22 2.33
N ASN A 15 -16.21 38.08 2.10
CA ASN A 15 -17.08 38.00 0.92
C ASN A 15 -16.32 38.34 -0.37
N TYR A 16 -15.37 39.27 -0.33
CA TYR A 16 -14.49 39.56 -1.45
C TYR A 16 -13.60 38.37 -1.78
N GLN A 17 -12.99 37.76 -0.77
CA GLN A 17 -12.15 36.58 -0.96
C GLN A 17 -12.95 35.39 -1.54
N ILE A 18 -14.16 35.14 -1.05
CA ILE A 18 -15.04 34.09 -1.61
C ILE A 18 -15.39 34.38 -3.06
N ALA A 19 -15.78 35.64 -3.38
CA ALA A 19 -16.15 35.99 -4.76
C ALA A 19 -14.97 35.85 -5.71
N GLU A 20 -13.78 36.31 -5.29
CA GLU A 20 -12.54 36.17 -6.06
C GLU A 20 -12.18 34.72 -6.28
N THR A 21 -12.26 33.89 -5.22
CA THR A 21 -11.95 32.47 -5.33
C THR A 21 -12.95 31.74 -6.25
N LEU A 22 -14.26 32.04 -6.15
CA LEU A 22 -15.25 31.46 -7.05
C LEU A 22 -14.98 31.86 -8.52
N LEU A 23 -14.64 33.13 -8.78
CA LEU A 23 -14.29 33.59 -10.12
C LEU A 23 -13.03 32.89 -10.66
N ASN A 24 -11.99 32.81 -9.82
CA ASN A 24 -10.75 32.12 -10.17
C ASN A 24 -10.96 30.63 -10.50
N GLU A 25 -11.93 30.02 -9.84
CA GLU A 25 -12.31 28.61 -10.08
C GLU A 25 -13.38 28.44 -11.17
N ASN A 26 -13.73 29.49 -11.91
CA ASN A 26 -14.80 29.49 -12.92
C ASN A 26 -16.15 28.98 -12.38
N MET A 27 -16.44 29.20 -11.11
CA MET A 27 -17.71 28.86 -10.48
C MET A 27 -18.68 30.05 -10.54
N PRO A 28 -19.99 29.80 -10.49
CA PRO A 28 -20.99 30.85 -10.45
C PRO A 28 -20.81 31.72 -9.19
N VAL A 29 -20.76 33.05 -9.38
CA VAL A 29 -20.75 34.02 -8.29
C VAL A 29 -22.20 34.54 -8.10
N ASP A 30 -23.08 33.63 -7.73
CA ASP A 30 -24.45 33.95 -7.35
C ASP A 30 -24.64 33.90 -5.83
N ARG A 31 -25.80 34.39 -5.38
CA ARG A 31 -26.11 34.43 -3.95
C ARG A 31 -26.06 33.06 -3.26
N ALA A 32 -26.50 32.01 -3.94
CA ALA A 32 -26.56 30.66 -3.37
C ALA A 32 -25.16 30.10 -3.18
N SER A 33 -24.29 30.18 -4.19
CA SER A 33 -22.89 29.75 -4.13
C SER A 33 -22.11 30.54 -3.07
N MET A 34 -22.27 31.86 -3.04
CA MET A 34 -21.62 32.72 -2.04
C MET A 34 -22.06 32.36 -0.62
N GLN A 35 -23.37 32.21 -0.37
CA GLN A 35 -23.89 31.87 0.94
C GLN A 35 -23.47 30.46 1.39
N LYS A 36 -23.43 29.51 0.47
CA LYS A 36 -22.97 28.13 0.77
C LYS A 36 -21.53 28.13 1.26
N VAL A 37 -20.63 28.78 0.52
CA VAL A 37 -19.21 28.85 0.90
C VAL A 37 -19.03 29.66 2.19
N LEU A 38 -19.80 30.74 2.37
CA LEU A 38 -19.74 31.56 3.58
C LEU A 38 -20.16 30.77 4.83
N GLN A 39 -21.24 29.97 4.75
CA GLN A 39 -21.67 29.09 5.83
C GLN A 39 -20.61 28.04 6.17
N GLN A 40 -20.00 27.44 5.15
CA GLN A 40 -18.90 26.48 5.33
C GLN A 40 -17.69 27.13 5.98
N ALA A 41 -17.30 28.34 5.55
CA ALA A 41 -16.19 29.09 6.12
C ALA A 41 -16.43 29.59 7.56
N TYR A 42 -17.68 29.66 8.02
CA TYR A 42 -18.00 29.88 9.43
C TYR A 42 -18.01 28.60 10.24
N LYS A 43 -18.42 27.48 9.63
CA LYS A 43 -18.44 26.18 10.29
C LYS A 43 -17.03 25.61 10.45
N TYR A 44 -16.16 25.87 9.49
CA TYR A 44 -14.77 25.38 9.42
C TYR A 44 -13.81 26.57 9.29
N PRO A 45 -13.59 27.35 10.38
CA PRO A 45 -12.87 28.63 10.33
C PRO A 45 -11.39 28.47 9.96
N ASP A 46 -10.80 27.33 10.27
CA ASP A 46 -9.38 27.03 10.00
C ASP A 46 -9.13 26.53 8.57
N THR A 47 -10.20 26.20 7.83
CA THR A 47 -10.08 25.70 6.46
C THR A 47 -9.97 26.85 5.47
N PRO A 48 -8.96 26.86 4.58
CA PRO A 48 -8.83 27.88 3.54
C PRO A 48 -10.07 27.96 2.63
N ILE A 49 -10.48 29.15 2.26
CA ILE A 49 -11.61 29.37 1.34
C ILE A 49 -11.38 28.65 0.00
N GLN A 50 -10.14 28.63 -0.47
CA GLN A 50 -9.74 27.91 -1.67
C GLN A 50 -10.09 26.41 -1.58
N THR A 51 -9.79 25.77 -0.46
CA THR A 51 -10.14 24.35 -0.19
C THR A 51 -11.66 24.15 -0.27
N LEU A 52 -12.45 24.99 0.42
CA LEU A 52 -13.90 24.88 0.42
C LEU A 52 -14.51 25.07 -0.97
N VAL A 53 -14.01 26.04 -1.73
CA VAL A 53 -14.49 26.29 -3.11
C VAL A 53 -14.10 25.12 -4.02
N SER A 54 -12.89 24.60 -3.95
CA SER A 54 -12.45 23.46 -4.74
C SER A 54 -13.28 22.21 -4.43
N MET A 55 -13.55 21.92 -3.16
CA MET A 55 -14.43 20.81 -2.75
C MET A 55 -15.87 20.97 -3.30
N ASN A 56 -16.42 22.19 -3.24
CA ASN A 56 -17.73 22.46 -3.80
C ASN A 56 -17.77 22.31 -5.33
N LYS A 57 -16.71 22.71 -6.02
CA LYS A 57 -16.54 22.53 -7.45
C LYS A 57 -16.52 21.04 -7.81
N MET A 58 -15.83 20.23 -7.04
CA MET A 58 -15.73 18.78 -7.17
C MET A 58 -16.97 18.06 -6.63
N GLN A 59 -17.96 18.78 -6.09
CA GLN A 59 -19.17 18.22 -5.47
C GLN A 59 -18.88 17.27 -4.29
N LEU A 60 -17.71 17.39 -3.66
CA LEU A 60 -17.36 16.64 -2.45
C LEU A 60 -18.21 17.13 -1.27
N PRO A 61 -18.65 16.23 -0.38
CA PRO A 61 -19.29 16.63 0.86
C PRO A 61 -18.28 17.41 1.73
N VAL A 62 -18.68 18.57 2.25
CA VAL A 62 -17.83 19.39 3.11
C VAL A 62 -18.10 19.02 4.55
N THR A 63 -17.31 18.08 5.06
CA THR A 63 -17.26 17.62 6.44
C THR A 63 -15.82 17.74 6.96
N GLU A 64 -15.63 17.69 8.25
CA GLU A 64 -14.28 17.76 8.86
C GLU A 64 -13.36 16.66 8.29
N GLN A 65 -13.87 15.44 8.18
CA GLN A 65 -13.14 14.30 7.63
C GLN A 65 -12.78 14.46 6.15
N THR A 66 -13.74 14.91 5.32
CA THR A 66 -13.46 15.11 3.89
C THR A 66 -12.58 16.32 3.62
N ILE A 67 -12.60 17.36 4.48
CA ILE A 67 -11.66 18.46 4.44
C ILE A 67 -10.24 17.96 4.70
N ALA A 68 -10.03 17.23 5.80
CA ALA A 68 -8.72 16.65 6.15
C ALA A 68 -8.19 15.73 5.03
N GLY A 69 -9.04 14.85 4.51
CA GLY A 69 -8.68 13.98 3.37
C GLY A 69 -8.33 14.75 2.11
N PHE A 70 -9.07 15.83 1.81
CA PHE A 70 -8.80 16.67 0.65
C PHE A 70 -7.52 17.48 0.79
N GLU A 71 -7.23 18.03 1.97
CA GLU A 71 -5.98 18.74 2.25
C GLU A 71 -4.77 17.80 2.16
N GLN A 72 -4.89 16.58 2.67
CA GLN A 72 -3.87 15.55 2.49
C GLN A 72 -3.67 15.17 1.03
N TYR A 73 -4.76 14.98 0.28
CA TYR A 73 -4.70 14.74 -1.16
C TYR A 73 -4.01 15.88 -1.93
N GLN A 74 -4.22 17.13 -1.49
CA GLN A 74 -3.56 18.31 -2.07
C GLN A 74 -2.07 18.39 -1.77
N THR A 75 -1.66 18.02 -0.56
CA THR A 75 -0.29 18.21 -0.07
C THR A 75 0.58 16.97 -0.27
N ASN A 76 -0.02 15.79 -0.22
CA ASN A 76 0.71 14.54 -0.25
C ASN A 76 -0.02 13.49 -1.09
N GLN A 77 0.46 13.27 -2.31
CA GLN A 77 -0.10 12.29 -3.23
C GLN A 77 0.15 10.84 -2.79
N HIS A 78 1.23 10.59 -2.00
CA HIS A 78 1.60 9.26 -1.51
C HIS A 78 1.01 8.94 -0.14
N ALA A 79 0.00 9.68 0.27
CA ALA A 79 -0.58 9.60 1.59
C ALA A 79 -1.05 8.19 2.00
N MET A 80 -1.50 7.35 1.04
CA MET A 80 -1.93 5.97 1.31
C MET A 80 -0.75 5.09 1.74
N MET A 81 0.36 5.09 1.01
CA MET A 81 1.54 4.30 1.35
C MET A 81 2.19 4.73 2.65
N GLN A 82 2.30 6.04 2.90
CA GLN A 82 2.84 6.55 4.15
C GLN A 82 1.99 6.13 5.36
N ALA A 83 0.66 6.20 5.22
CA ALA A 83 -0.23 5.74 6.27
C ALA A 83 -0.13 4.22 6.51
N LEU A 84 0.00 3.43 5.44
CA LEU A 84 0.20 1.99 5.54
C LEU A 84 1.55 1.63 6.17
N SER A 85 2.63 2.35 5.80
CA SER A 85 3.95 2.16 6.41
C SER A 85 3.94 2.50 7.90
N GLY A 86 3.38 3.65 8.29
CA GLY A 86 3.23 4.03 9.69
C GLY A 86 2.39 3.02 10.48
N MET A 87 1.27 2.57 9.92
CA MET A 87 0.43 1.52 10.52
C MET A 87 1.20 0.20 10.68
N THR A 88 2.01 -0.18 9.69
CA THR A 88 2.81 -1.40 9.76
C THR A 88 3.84 -1.32 10.89
N GLU A 89 4.51 -0.17 11.05
CA GLU A 89 5.46 0.06 12.15
C GLU A 89 4.76 0.00 13.51
N GLU A 90 3.62 0.66 13.67
CA GLU A 90 2.84 0.63 14.92
C GLU A 90 2.33 -0.77 15.26
N LEU A 91 1.78 -1.50 14.27
CA LEU A 91 1.33 -2.88 14.44
C LEU A 91 2.50 -3.80 14.83
N THR A 92 3.63 -3.70 14.15
CA THR A 92 4.82 -4.51 14.44
C THR A 92 5.35 -4.20 15.84
N ALA A 93 5.38 -2.95 16.25
CA ALA A 93 5.77 -2.55 17.60
C ALA A 93 4.78 -3.07 18.66
N TYR A 94 3.48 -3.03 18.41
CA TYR A 94 2.46 -3.56 19.32
C TYR A 94 2.55 -5.10 19.45
N MET A 95 2.87 -5.80 18.36
CA MET A 95 3.03 -7.26 18.34
C MET A 95 4.34 -7.77 18.97
N SER A 96 5.13 -6.91 19.61
CA SER A 96 6.36 -7.32 20.29
C SER A 96 6.13 -8.19 21.55
N GLU A 97 4.94 -8.20 22.09
CA GLU A 97 4.56 -9.09 23.24
C GLU A 97 3.74 -10.28 22.70
N PRO A 98 3.93 -11.51 23.25
CA PRO A 98 3.30 -12.72 22.72
C PRO A 98 1.77 -12.70 22.67
N ASP A 99 1.11 -12.13 23.68
CA ASP A 99 -0.34 -12.04 23.74
C ASP A 99 -0.88 -11.04 22.73
N SER A 100 -0.27 -9.87 22.64
CA SER A 100 -0.62 -8.85 21.66
C SER A 100 -0.41 -9.34 20.24
N MET A 101 0.66 -10.12 20.00
CA MET A 101 0.91 -10.75 18.71
C MET A 101 -0.22 -11.69 18.32
N ARG A 102 -0.65 -12.59 19.21
CA ARG A 102 -1.74 -13.53 18.94
C ARG A 102 -3.04 -12.80 18.61
N GLU A 103 -3.36 -11.78 19.37
CA GLU A 103 -4.55 -10.95 19.14
C GLU A 103 -4.50 -10.26 17.77
N MET A 104 -3.39 -9.64 17.44
CA MET A 104 -3.23 -8.93 16.16
C MET A 104 -3.21 -9.88 14.96
N LEU A 105 -2.56 -11.03 15.08
CA LEU A 105 -2.63 -12.05 14.03
C LEU A 105 -4.07 -12.50 13.76
N GLN A 106 -4.91 -12.66 14.81
CA GLN A 106 -6.34 -12.97 14.66
C GLN A 106 -7.12 -11.85 13.97
N VAL A 107 -6.83 -10.59 14.29
CA VAL A 107 -7.47 -9.42 13.68
C VAL A 107 -7.13 -9.30 12.19
N LEU A 108 -5.87 -9.51 11.84
CA LEU A 108 -5.33 -9.29 10.49
C LEU A 108 -5.53 -10.49 9.56
N SER A 109 -5.64 -11.70 10.11
CA SER A 109 -5.77 -12.93 9.32
C SER A 109 -7.13 -13.04 8.64
N ASP A 110 -7.09 -13.58 7.43
CA ASP A 110 -8.25 -14.07 6.70
C ASP A 110 -8.34 -15.61 6.84
N ALA A 111 -9.40 -16.23 6.35
CA ALA A 111 -9.59 -17.69 6.51
C ALA A 111 -8.43 -18.52 5.94
N GLN A 112 -7.78 -18.05 4.90
CA GLN A 112 -6.63 -18.70 4.27
C GLN A 112 -5.33 -18.60 5.09
N ASP A 113 -5.27 -17.67 6.05
CA ASP A 113 -4.07 -17.44 6.88
C ASP A 113 -4.12 -18.21 8.19
N LEU A 114 -5.24 -18.86 8.47
CA LEU A 114 -5.37 -19.66 9.68
C LEU A 114 -4.42 -20.86 9.65
N PRO A 115 -3.86 -21.28 10.80
CA PRO A 115 -2.97 -22.41 10.85
C PRO A 115 -3.64 -23.69 10.33
N VAL A 116 -2.99 -24.35 9.37
CA VAL A 116 -3.38 -25.67 8.87
C VAL A 116 -2.56 -26.79 9.53
N LEU A 117 -1.51 -26.42 10.26
CA LEU A 117 -0.65 -27.34 10.99
C LEU A 117 -1.16 -27.51 12.43
N ASP A 118 -1.16 -28.75 12.87
CA ASP A 118 -1.39 -29.08 14.27
C ASP A 118 -0.05 -28.97 15.04
N ALA A 119 0.18 -27.80 15.63
CA ALA A 119 1.39 -27.51 16.38
C ALA A 119 1.57 -28.51 17.56
N ASP A 120 0.50 -28.94 18.20
CA ASP A 120 0.53 -29.90 19.28
C ASP A 120 1.01 -31.29 18.83
N ALA A 121 0.55 -31.75 17.66
CA ALA A 121 1.01 -33.01 17.09
C ALA A 121 2.49 -32.94 16.71
N MET A 122 2.91 -31.84 16.08
CA MET A 122 4.32 -31.64 15.70
C MET A 122 5.25 -31.61 16.93
N LEU A 123 4.85 -30.92 18.00
CA LEU A 123 5.63 -30.88 19.24
C LEU A 123 5.64 -32.21 20.00
N GLN A 124 4.61 -33.06 19.85
CA GLN A 124 4.62 -34.42 20.43
C GLN A 124 5.60 -35.34 19.71
N GLU A 125 5.74 -35.21 18.39
CA GLU A 125 6.73 -35.96 17.62
C GLU A 125 8.16 -35.56 18.01
N LEU A 126 8.42 -34.27 18.22
CA LEU A 126 9.70 -33.75 18.72
C LEU A 126 10.08 -34.31 20.09
N ASP A 127 9.14 -34.32 21.04
CA ASP A 127 9.39 -34.83 22.40
C ASP A 127 9.73 -36.32 22.38
N GLN A 128 9.05 -37.12 21.56
CA GLN A 128 9.35 -38.54 21.38
C GLN A 128 10.73 -38.79 20.75
N THR A 129 11.09 -37.98 19.73
CA THR A 129 12.38 -38.11 19.03
C THR A 129 13.54 -37.70 19.94
N THR A 130 13.38 -36.70 20.79
CA THR A 130 14.39 -36.28 21.76
C THR A 130 14.59 -37.32 22.84
N GLY A 131 13.54 -38.05 23.23
CA GLY A 131 13.63 -39.18 24.15
C GLY A 131 14.42 -40.38 23.58
N ASP A 132 14.29 -40.66 22.30
CA ASP A 132 14.98 -41.77 21.62
C ASP A 132 16.46 -41.47 21.29
N VAL A 133 16.82 -40.19 21.06
CA VAL A 133 18.20 -39.79 20.73
C VAL A 133 19.14 -39.93 21.96
N LEU A 134 18.61 -39.81 23.16
CA LEU A 134 19.42 -40.06 24.41
C LEU A 134 19.86 -41.55 24.56
N PHE A 135 19.25 -42.47 23.85
CA PHE A 135 19.60 -43.89 23.87
C PHE A 135 20.39 -44.37 22.63
N ALA A 136 20.53 -43.56 21.58
CA ALA A 136 21.16 -43.92 20.31
C ALA A 136 22.53 -43.28 20.07
N GLN A 137 23.36 -43.04 21.09
CA GLN A 137 24.79 -42.74 20.92
C GLN A 137 25.59 -44.00 20.70
N GLY A 138 25.57 -44.52 19.48
CA GLY A 138 26.39 -45.68 19.12
C GLY A 138 26.12 -46.27 17.76
N ALA A 139 26.19 -45.54 16.67
CA ALA A 139 26.55 -46.09 15.37
C ALA A 139 26.86 -44.96 14.37
N VAL A 140 28.09 -44.62 14.19
CA VAL A 140 28.58 -43.78 13.08
C VAL A 140 28.69 -44.68 11.87
N SER A 141 27.89 -44.43 10.82
CA SER A 141 28.18 -44.97 9.51
C SER A 141 28.56 -43.85 8.56
N ALA A 142 29.81 -43.90 8.14
CA ALA A 142 30.41 -42.97 7.21
C ALA A 142 29.80 -43.10 5.82
N GLY A 143 29.27 -42.02 5.30
CA GLY A 143 28.86 -41.85 3.90
C GLY A 143 28.95 -40.40 3.51
N ASP A 144 29.98 -40.12 2.77
CA ASP A 144 30.42 -38.87 2.19
C ASP A 144 29.28 -37.94 1.69
N GLN A 145 29.10 -36.78 2.31
CA GLN A 145 28.82 -35.49 1.64
C GLN A 145 29.27 -34.37 2.58
N LEU A 146 30.27 -33.63 2.16
CA LEU A 146 30.73 -32.40 2.80
C LEU A 146 29.62 -31.35 2.68
N GLN A 147 28.67 -31.33 3.61
CA GLN A 147 27.76 -30.19 3.82
C GLN A 147 28.52 -29.09 4.53
N ALA A 148 28.44 -27.89 3.99
CA ALA A 148 28.94 -26.72 4.67
C ALA A 148 28.20 -26.56 6.00
N THR A 149 28.91 -26.67 7.10
CA THR A 149 28.40 -26.38 8.43
C THR A 149 28.51 -24.86 8.68
N ASP A 150 27.52 -24.29 9.37
CA ASP A 150 27.63 -22.94 9.86
C ASP A 150 28.76 -22.80 10.89
N MET A 151 29.08 -21.59 11.35
CA MET A 151 30.14 -21.38 12.33
C MET A 151 29.85 -22.01 13.71
N THR A 152 28.65 -22.53 13.96
CA THR A 152 28.19 -23.17 15.19
C THR A 152 28.23 -24.71 15.10
N GLY A 153 28.50 -25.26 13.91
CA GLY A 153 28.63 -26.71 13.69
C GLY A 153 27.33 -27.44 13.37
N ASN A 154 26.20 -26.75 13.26
CA ASN A 154 24.94 -27.34 12.83
C ASN A 154 24.83 -27.33 11.32
N PRO A 155 24.22 -28.37 10.69
CA PRO A 155 23.91 -28.32 9.26
C PRO A 155 22.86 -27.24 8.98
N PRO A 156 22.97 -26.52 7.85
CA PRO A 156 21.98 -25.52 7.48
C PRO A 156 20.59 -26.15 7.33
N VAL A 157 19.56 -25.47 7.86
CA VAL A 157 18.15 -25.92 7.77
C VAL A 157 17.68 -26.01 6.33
N LEU A 158 18.11 -25.08 5.49
CA LEU A 158 17.71 -24.93 4.11
C LEU A 158 18.92 -25.02 3.17
N SER A 159 18.73 -25.64 2.00
CA SER A 159 19.69 -25.51 0.91
C SER A 159 19.65 -24.07 0.35
N ALA A 160 20.68 -23.64 -0.39
CA ALA A 160 20.72 -22.32 -0.99
C ALA A 160 19.50 -22.05 -1.89
N GLU A 161 19.10 -23.05 -2.70
CA GLU A 161 17.91 -22.95 -3.57
C GLU A 161 16.60 -22.81 -2.77
N GLN A 162 16.44 -23.57 -1.70
CA GLN A 162 15.28 -23.45 -0.81
C GLN A 162 15.25 -22.09 -0.11
N LEU A 163 16.41 -21.59 0.32
CA LEU A 163 16.54 -20.30 0.97
C LEU A 163 16.07 -19.17 0.06
N THR A 164 16.55 -19.11 -1.18
CA THR A 164 16.09 -18.14 -2.18
C THR A 164 14.58 -18.26 -2.41
N THR A 165 14.09 -19.49 -2.66
CA THR A 165 12.66 -19.73 -2.94
C THR A 165 11.74 -19.26 -1.79
N TYR A 166 12.09 -19.59 -0.54
CA TYR A 166 11.26 -19.18 0.60
C TYR A 166 11.43 -17.69 0.95
N ALA A 167 12.62 -17.13 0.76
CA ALA A 167 12.85 -15.71 0.94
C ALA A 167 11.96 -14.88 0.00
N GLU A 168 11.94 -15.20 -1.29
CA GLU A 168 11.04 -14.60 -2.27
C GLU A 168 9.56 -14.82 -1.91
N LYS A 169 9.19 -16.07 -1.59
CA LYS A 169 7.81 -16.44 -1.22
C LYS A 169 7.26 -15.59 -0.08
N PHE A 170 8.07 -15.33 0.95
CA PHE A 170 7.65 -14.62 2.16
C PHE A 170 8.05 -13.14 2.18
N GLY A 171 8.62 -12.62 1.10
CA GLY A 171 9.02 -11.21 1.00
C GLY A 171 10.11 -10.82 1.98
N MET A 172 11.01 -11.75 2.31
CA MET A 172 12.16 -11.58 3.21
C MET A 172 13.46 -11.65 2.41
N THR A 173 14.55 -11.13 2.98
CA THR A 173 15.88 -11.40 2.45
C THR A 173 16.36 -12.80 2.89
N GLU A 174 17.31 -13.38 2.16
CA GLU A 174 17.92 -14.66 2.52
C GLU A 174 18.60 -14.59 3.92
N GLU A 175 19.18 -13.43 4.26
CA GLU A 175 19.79 -13.20 5.56
C GLU A 175 18.75 -13.18 6.70
N GLN A 176 17.61 -12.53 6.50
CA GLN A 176 16.50 -12.50 7.45
C GLN A 176 15.92 -13.89 7.69
N LEU A 177 15.68 -14.65 6.62
CA LEU A 177 15.16 -16.00 6.72
C LEU A 177 16.17 -16.96 7.40
N THR A 178 17.46 -16.81 7.10
CA THR A 178 18.53 -17.56 7.75
C THR A 178 18.58 -17.25 9.25
N GLY A 179 18.47 -15.98 9.62
CA GLY A 179 18.41 -15.55 11.02
C GLY A 179 17.22 -16.16 11.76
N LEU A 180 16.02 -16.12 11.14
CA LEU A 180 14.79 -16.67 11.70
C LEU A 180 14.90 -18.20 11.90
N THR A 181 15.37 -18.94 10.88
CA THR A 181 15.50 -20.40 10.96
C THR A 181 16.55 -20.82 11.98
N LYS A 182 17.64 -20.06 12.14
CA LYS A 182 18.64 -20.29 13.17
C LYS A 182 18.07 -20.09 14.58
N GLN A 183 17.30 -19.04 14.82
CA GLN A 183 16.64 -18.83 16.12
C GLN A 183 15.70 -19.99 16.48
N LEU A 184 14.97 -20.54 15.50
CA LEU A 184 14.13 -21.71 15.71
C LEU A 184 14.97 -22.96 16.08
N GLN A 185 16.14 -23.16 15.46
CA GLN A 185 17.06 -24.23 15.84
C GLN A 185 17.62 -24.03 17.26
N ASP A 186 17.98 -22.80 17.62
CA ASP A 186 18.48 -22.47 18.97
C ASP A 186 17.42 -22.76 20.06
N MET A 187 16.14 -22.77 19.67
CA MET A 187 15.01 -23.18 20.51
C MET A 187 14.74 -24.71 20.46
N HIS A 188 15.69 -25.50 19.95
CA HIS A 188 15.62 -26.95 19.84
C HIS A 188 14.54 -27.50 18.88
N LEU A 189 14.04 -26.69 17.97
CA LEU A 189 13.21 -27.16 16.87
C LEU A 189 14.11 -27.81 15.80
N ASP A 190 13.76 -29.02 15.39
CA ASP A 190 14.54 -29.72 14.38
C ASP A 190 14.35 -29.14 12.97
N ALA A 191 15.32 -29.39 12.09
CA ALA A 191 15.30 -28.89 10.73
C ALA A 191 14.09 -29.37 9.93
N GLN A 192 13.57 -30.59 10.19
CA GLN A 192 12.42 -31.14 9.49
C GLN A 192 11.12 -30.40 9.87
N THR A 193 10.95 -30.10 11.14
CA THR A 193 9.83 -29.29 11.64
C THR A 193 9.85 -27.90 11.02
N ILE A 194 11.00 -27.23 11.01
CA ILE A 194 11.15 -25.90 10.40
C ILE A 194 10.83 -25.94 8.90
N GLN A 195 11.38 -26.89 8.16
CA GLN A 195 11.08 -27.09 6.72
C GLN A 195 9.59 -27.36 6.48
N THR A 196 8.96 -28.16 7.33
CA THR A 196 7.53 -28.48 7.22
C THR A 196 6.67 -27.22 7.40
N VAL A 197 6.99 -26.37 8.38
CA VAL A 197 6.30 -25.10 8.61
C VAL A 197 6.43 -24.18 7.39
N LEU A 198 7.64 -24.01 6.87
CA LEU A 198 7.89 -23.18 5.68
C LEU A 198 7.16 -23.72 4.44
N ALA A 199 7.23 -25.04 4.21
CA ALA A 199 6.59 -25.67 3.05
C ALA A 199 5.06 -25.63 3.09
N LYS A 200 4.46 -25.69 4.27
CA LYS A 200 3.01 -25.69 4.50
C LYS A 200 2.41 -24.29 4.66
N SER A 201 3.22 -23.26 4.72
CA SER A 201 2.75 -21.88 4.77
C SER A 201 2.65 -21.32 3.35
N ASP A 202 1.45 -20.95 2.92
CA ASP A 202 1.21 -20.42 1.58
C ASP A 202 1.29 -18.89 1.53
N THR A 203 1.05 -18.23 2.66
CA THR A 203 1.14 -16.78 2.82
C THR A 203 2.12 -16.42 3.93
N THR A 204 2.64 -15.20 3.92
CA THR A 204 3.50 -14.67 4.98
C THR A 204 2.75 -14.59 6.31
N MET A 205 1.47 -14.20 6.26
CA MET A 205 0.61 -14.17 7.44
C MET A 205 0.37 -15.59 8.01
N GLN A 206 0.21 -16.59 7.15
CA GLN A 206 0.07 -17.97 7.58
C GLN A 206 1.35 -18.49 8.25
N LEU A 207 2.53 -18.14 7.70
CA LEU A 207 3.81 -18.46 8.34
C LEU A 207 3.91 -17.85 9.74
N ALA A 208 3.54 -16.58 9.90
CA ALA A 208 3.54 -15.92 11.20
C ALA A 208 2.60 -16.62 12.20
N ASN A 209 1.40 -17.03 11.75
CA ASN A 209 0.45 -17.79 12.58
C ASN A 209 1.00 -19.17 12.97
N HIS A 210 1.62 -19.92 12.06
CA HIS A 210 2.24 -21.21 12.34
C HIS A 210 3.37 -21.08 13.37
N LEU A 211 4.26 -20.09 13.20
CA LEU A 211 5.36 -19.87 14.12
C LEU A 211 4.86 -19.44 15.51
N GLN A 212 3.87 -18.56 15.56
CA GLN A 212 3.25 -18.16 16.82
C GLN A 212 2.66 -19.37 17.55
N ALA A 213 1.88 -20.21 16.85
CA ALA A 213 1.28 -21.40 17.45
C ALA A 213 2.32 -22.43 17.91
N LEU A 214 3.37 -22.65 17.11
CA LEU A 214 4.45 -23.61 17.42
C LEU A 214 5.27 -23.18 18.64
N VAL A 215 5.69 -21.91 18.68
CA VAL A 215 6.52 -21.38 19.76
C VAL A 215 5.73 -21.25 21.05
N ALA A 216 4.48 -20.76 20.98
CA ALA A 216 3.59 -20.72 22.15
C ALA A 216 3.31 -22.13 22.69
N GLY A 217 3.03 -23.09 21.83
CA GLY A 217 2.83 -24.49 22.22
C GLY A 217 4.07 -25.13 22.85
N ALA A 218 5.28 -24.81 22.35
CA ALA A 218 6.52 -25.26 22.96
C ALA A 218 6.74 -24.68 24.38
N ALA A 219 6.34 -23.42 24.59
CA ALA A 219 6.38 -22.80 25.92
C ALA A 219 5.35 -23.45 26.87
N ASP A 220 4.13 -23.71 26.41
CA ASP A 220 3.08 -24.36 27.21
C ASP A 220 3.49 -25.78 27.63
N LYS A 221 4.23 -26.49 26.80
CA LYS A 221 4.81 -27.82 27.10
C LYS A 221 6.13 -27.75 27.91
N SER A 222 6.55 -26.56 28.30
CA SER A 222 7.81 -26.32 29.01
C SER A 222 9.08 -26.78 28.27
N MET A 223 9.01 -26.90 26.95
CA MET A 223 10.16 -27.18 26.08
C MET A 223 11.10 -25.96 25.99
N ILE A 224 10.53 -24.77 26.03
CA ILE A 224 11.23 -23.48 26.11
C ILE A 224 10.70 -22.68 27.30
N ASN A 225 11.50 -21.76 27.81
CA ASN A 225 11.04 -20.86 28.86
C ASN A 225 10.40 -19.58 28.29
N ALA A 226 9.69 -18.83 29.14
CA ALA A 226 9.01 -17.61 28.75
C ALA A 226 9.95 -16.50 28.24
N GLU A 227 11.19 -16.47 28.72
CA GLU A 227 12.21 -15.51 28.29
C GLU A 227 12.64 -15.81 26.85
N THR A 228 12.96 -17.06 26.55
CA THR A 228 13.29 -17.50 25.17
C THR A 228 12.15 -17.26 24.18
N MET A 229 10.90 -17.53 24.61
CA MET A 229 9.72 -17.22 23.79
C MET A 229 9.61 -15.71 23.50
N LYS A 230 9.81 -14.87 24.51
CA LYS A 230 9.81 -13.42 24.36
C LYS A 230 10.94 -12.94 23.46
N GLU A 231 12.17 -13.44 23.65
CA GLU A 231 13.31 -13.12 22.80
C GLU A 231 13.04 -13.45 21.33
N PHE A 232 12.42 -14.59 21.04
CA PHE A 232 12.04 -14.94 19.67
C PHE A 232 11.05 -13.94 19.08
N PHE A 233 9.97 -13.62 19.77
CA PHE A 233 8.95 -12.70 19.25
C PHE A 233 9.41 -11.26 19.14
N THR A 234 10.43 -10.87 19.90
CA THR A 234 11.06 -9.53 19.80
C THR A 234 12.27 -9.49 18.86
N SER A 235 12.64 -10.62 18.26
CA SER A 235 13.81 -10.71 17.37
C SER A 235 13.59 -9.94 16.06
N ASP A 236 14.67 -9.51 15.44
CA ASP A 236 14.61 -8.79 14.17
C ASP A 236 14.00 -9.66 13.06
N GLY A 237 14.32 -10.97 13.01
CA GLY A 237 13.72 -11.90 12.04
C GLY A 237 12.20 -12.02 12.18
N MET A 238 11.67 -12.08 13.39
CA MET A 238 10.22 -12.14 13.61
C MET A 238 9.55 -10.79 13.33
N LYS A 239 10.17 -9.67 13.69
CA LYS A 239 9.66 -8.34 13.35
C LYS A 239 9.55 -8.13 11.83
N GLU A 240 10.57 -8.53 11.08
CA GLU A 240 10.57 -8.43 9.62
C GLU A 240 9.50 -9.34 8.99
N LEU A 241 9.35 -10.57 9.50
CA LEU A 241 8.28 -11.45 9.08
C LEU A 241 6.90 -10.83 9.33
N LEU A 242 6.68 -10.26 10.51
CA LEU A 242 5.42 -9.59 10.84
C LEU A 242 5.17 -8.36 9.97
N ALA A 243 6.20 -7.55 9.72
CA ALA A 243 6.11 -6.42 8.81
C ALA A 243 5.75 -6.87 7.39
N ALA A 244 6.39 -7.92 6.89
CA ALA A 244 6.08 -8.50 5.58
C ALA A 244 4.64 -9.07 5.54
N ALA A 245 4.18 -9.74 6.61
CA ALA A 245 2.83 -10.26 6.72
C ALA A 245 1.75 -9.16 6.73
N VAL A 246 1.99 -8.08 7.47
CA VAL A 246 1.10 -6.91 7.49
C VAL A 246 1.05 -6.24 6.13
N LYS A 247 2.19 -6.02 5.51
CA LYS A 247 2.29 -5.44 4.17
C LYS A 247 1.57 -6.28 3.12
N GLU A 248 1.68 -7.62 3.19
CA GLU A 248 0.97 -8.53 2.32
C GLU A 248 -0.55 -8.31 2.35
N LYS A 249 -1.11 -7.96 3.51
CA LYS A 249 -2.53 -7.70 3.68
C LYS A 249 -2.98 -6.32 3.17
N PHE A 250 -2.06 -5.40 3.04
CA PHE A 250 -2.37 -3.99 2.71
C PHE A 250 -1.86 -3.56 1.33
N THR A 251 -1.18 -4.45 0.59
CA THR A 251 -0.64 -4.17 -0.73
C THR A 251 -1.15 -5.16 -1.78
N LEU A 252 -1.15 -4.73 -3.04
CA LEU A 252 -1.54 -5.55 -4.17
C LEU A 252 -0.31 -5.90 -5.02
N ASN A 253 -0.24 -7.14 -5.50
CA ASN A 253 0.77 -7.52 -6.47
C ASN A 253 0.46 -6.88 -7.83
N PRO A 254 1.48 -6.46 -8.62
CA PRO A 254 1.27 -5.82 -9.91
C PRO A 254 0.38 -6.61 -10.86
N GLU A 255 0.50 -7.93 -10.88
CA GLU A 255 -0.31 -8.82 -11.72
C GLU A 255 -1.81 -8.74 -11.43
N LYS A 256 -2.18 -8.48 -10.16
CA LYS A 256 -3.57 -8.35 -9.71
C LYS A 256 -4.18 -6.98 -10.03
N MET A 257 -3.37 -5.96 -10.29
CA MET A 257 -3.86 -4.61 -10.64
C MET A 257 -4.69 -4.57 -11.92
N GLN A 258 -4.54 -5.56 -12.79
CA GLN A 258 -5.31 -5.69 -14.03
C GLN A 258 -6.81 -5.89 -13.78
N ASN A 259 -7.17 -6.37 -12.59
CA ASN A 259 -8.55 -6.63 -12.21
C ASN A 259 -9.08 -5.54 -11.26
N PRO A 260 -10.00 -4.67 -11.71
CA PRO A 260 -10.59 -3.64 -10.86
C PRO A 260 -11.25 -4.18 -9.58
N GLN A 261 -11.71 -5.43 -9.60
CA GLN A 261 -12.31 -6.09 -8.45
C GLN A 261 -11.27 -6.31 -7.35
N GLU A 262 -10.04 -6.70 -7.70
CA GLU A 262 -8.95 -6.91 -6.73
C GLU A 262 -8.60 -5.61 -5.99
N VAL A 263 -8.63 -4.46 -6.68
CA VAL A 263 -8.42 -3.14 -6.06
C VAL A 263 -9.56 -2.80 -5.09
N SER A 264 -10.80 -3.06 -5.49
CA SER A 264 -11.98 -2.86 -4.64
C SER A 264 -11.93 -3.78 -3.41
N ASP A 265 -11.58 -5.03 -3.59
CA ASP A 265 -11.48 -6.03 -2.53
C ASP A 265 -10.33 -5.70 -1.56
N LEU A 266 -9.21 -5.14 -2.06
CA LEU A 266 -8.13 -4.62 -1.22
C LEU A 266 -8.64 -3.52 -0.29
N TYR A 267 -9.29 -2.49 -0.83
CA TYR A 267 -9.82 -1.38 -0.01
C TYR A 267 -10.83 -1.87 1.03
N LYS A 268 -11.74 -2.76 0.62
CA LYS A 268 -12.71 -3.37 1.52
C LYS A 268 -12.00 -4.18 2.61
N GLY A 269 -11.01 -4.99 2.24
CA GLY A 269 -10.23 -5.80 3.17
C GLY A 269 -9.47 -4.95 4.19
N ILE A 270 -8.84 -3.84 3.76
CA ILE A 270 -8.18 -2.90 4.66
C ILE A 270 -9.21 -2.29 5.61
N TYR A 271 -10.35 -1.80 5.10
CA TYR A 271 -11.40 -1.17 5.90
C TYR A 271 -11.92 -2.11 7.00
N GLU A 272 -12.25 -3.37 6.64
CA GLU A 272 -12.74 -4.37 7.57
C GLU A 272 -11.70 -4.75 8.65
N LYS A 273 -10.40 -4.79 8.27
CA LYS A 273 -9.31 -5.05 9.23
C LYS A 273 -9.14 -3.88 10.20
N MET A 274 -9.26 -2.64 9.72
CA MET A 274 -9.22 -1.45 10.58
C MET A 274 -10.40 -1.42 11.57
N ASP A 275 -11.60 -1.80 11.13
CA ASP A 275 -12.77 -1.90 12.00
C ASP A 275 -12.56 -2.94 13.11
N ARG A 276 -12.09 -4.14 12.76
CA ARG A 276 -11.73 -5.19 13.74
C ARG A 276 -10.64 -4.73 14.71
N LEU A 277 -9.63 -4.02 14.20
CA LEU A 277 -8.55 -3.47 15.00
C LEU A 277 -9.06 -2.46 16.05
N MET A 278 -9.89 -1.50 15.63
CA MET A 278 -10.50 -0.53 16.56
C MET A 278 -11.37 -1.22 17.61
N GLN A 279 -12.15 -2.23 17.23
CA GLN A 279 -12.96 -3.00 18.18
C GLN A 279 -12.07 -3.72 19.21
N GLN A 280 -10.98 -4.34 18.79
CA GLN A 280 -10.02 -5.00 19.69
C GLN A 280 -9.35 -4.00 20.61
N MET A 281 -8.87 -2.86 20.08
CA MET A 281 -8.21 -1.83 20.87
C MET A 281 -9.15 -1.12 21.86
N SER A 282 -10.45 -1.10 21.60
CA SER A 282 -11.43 -0.49 22.52
C SER A 282 -11.46 -1.12 23.92
N SER A 283 -10.99 -2.36 24.04
CA SER A 283 -10.87 -3.08 25.31
C SER A 283 -9.53 -2.86 26.03
N HIS A 284 -8.55 -2.24 25.38
CA HIS A 284 -7.20 -2.02 25.90
C HIS A 284 -7.04 -0.58 26.40
N THR A 285 -6.67 -0.43 27.68
CA THR A 285 -6.37 0.87 28.29
C THR A 285 -4.86 1.10 28.29
N GLY A 286 -4.34 1.70 27.22
CA GLY A 286 -2.91 2.05 27.12
C GLY A 286 -2.64 2.93 25.92
N SER A 287 -1.60 3.78 26.02
CA SER A 287 -1.26 4.76 25.00
C SER A 287 -0.99 4.11 23.63
N SER A 288 -0.37 2.94 23.58
CA SER A 288 -0.08 2.23 22.31
C SER A 288 -1.36 1.74 21.64
N GLY A 289 -2.34 1.26 22.38
CA GLY A 289 -3.64 0.86 21.83
C GLY A 289 -4.47 2.06 21.35
N GLU A 290 -4.39 3.20 22.05
CA GLU A 290 -5.04 4.45 21.63
C GLU A 290 -4.45 4.97 20.30
N HIS A 291 -3.12 5.02 20.16
CA HIS A 291 -2.46 5.41 18.93
C HIS A 291 -2.82 4.50 17.75
N LEU A 292 -2.77 3.20 17.96
CA LEU A 292 -3.11 2.22 16.93
C LEU A 292 -4.59 2.33 16.50
N SER A 293 -5.49 2.60 17.44
CA SER A 293 -6.90 2.86 17.13
C SER A 293 -7.09 4.15 16.34
N GLU A 294 -6.34 5.21 16.66
CA GLU A 294 -6.37 6.47 15.94
C GLU A 294 -5.82 6.33 14.51
N SER A 295 -4.72 5.62 14.33
CA SER A 295 -4.15 5.30 13.03
C SER A 295 -5.11 4.46 12.17
N ALA A 296 -5.77 3.46 12.76
CA ALA A 296 -6.80 2.66 12.09
C ALA A 296 -7.98 3.50 11.61
N LYS A 297 -8.47 4.41 12.47
CA LYS A 297 -9.53 5.36 12.13
C LYS A 297 -9.10 6.30 10.99
N GLY A 298 -7.90 6.85 11.06
CA GLY A 298 -7.34 7.70 10.01
C GLY A 298 -7.24 6.97 8.66
N MET A 299 -6.93 5.68 8.68
CA MET A 299 -6.91 4.85 7.48
C MET A 299 -8.32 4.65 6.89
N GLN A 300 -9.32 4.38 7.72
CA GLN A 300 -10.71 4.28 7.25
C GLN A 300 -11.21 5.60 6.64
N GLU A 301 -10.96 6.72 7.30
CA GLU A 301 -11.33 8.05 6.80
C GLU A 301 -10.69 8.35 5.43
N ARG A 302 -9.46 7.90 5.23
CA ARG A 302 -8.75 8.02 3.96
C ARG A 302 -9.39 7.15 2.86
N ILE A 303 -9.73 5.90 3.17
CA ILE A 303 -10.42 5.00 2.23
C ILE A 303 -11.78 5.57 1.84
N ASP A 304 -12.55 6.06 2.79
CA ASP A 304 -13.85 6.73 2.55
C ASP A 304 -13.66 7.94 1.63
N PHE A 305 -12.63 8.75 1.85
CA PHE A 305 -12.32 9.89 0.99
C PHE A 305 -11.97 9.44 -0.42
N LEU A 306 -11.09 8.45 -0.60
CA LEU A 306 -10.71 7.92 -1.90
C LEU A 306 -11.90 7.30 -2.64
N GLN A 307 -12.79 6.60 -1.95
CA GLN A 307 -14.02 6.07 -2.53
C GLN A 307 -14.97 7.18 -2.97
N ASN A 308 -15.14 8.23 -2.17
CA ASN A 308 -15.92 9.40 -2.55
C ASN A 308 -15.32 10.10 -3.76
N LEU A 309 -14.01 10.22 -3.83
CA LEU A 309 -13.30 10.79 -4.96
C LEU A 309 -13.47 9.94 -6.22
N SER A 310 -13.32 8.61 -6.12
CA SER A 310 -13.47 7.67 -7.24
C SER A 310 -14.89 7.59 -7.80
N ASN A 311 -15.91 7.88 -6.99
CA ASN A 311 -17.29 8.00 -7.47
C ASN A 311 -17.51 9.24 -8.37
N LEU A 312 -16.70 10.27 -8.20
CA LEU A 312 -16.77 11.50 -8.96
C LEU A 312 -15.82 11.50 -10.15
N PHE A 313 -14.63 10.95 -9.95
CA PHE A 313 -13.56 10.86 -10.94
C PHE A 313 -13.00 9.44 -10.94
N PRO A 314 -12.72 8.83 -12.09
CA PRO A 314 -12.00 7.56 -12.16
C PRO A 314 -10.56 7.74 -11.67
N TYR A 315 -10.37 7.54 -10.38
CA TYR A 315 -9.09 7.71 -9.66
C TYR A 315 -8.92 6.61 -8.61
N ALA A 316 -7.73 6.08 -8.48
CA ALA A 316 -7.36 5.13 -7.44
C ALA A 316 -5.92 5.34 -6.99
N GLN A 317 -5.67 5.27 -5.68
CA GLN A 317 -4.33 5.12 -5.09
C GLN A 317 -4.13 3.65 -4.73
N ILE A 318 -3.26 2.97 -5.43
CA ILE A 318 -3.07 1.53 -5.26
C ILE A 318 -1.72 1.29 -4.58
N PRO A 319 -1.71 0.81 -3.34
CA PRO A 319 -0.47 0.36 -2.71
C PRO A 319 -0.02 -0.94 -3.37
N VAL A 320 1.12 -0.90 -4.05
CA VAL A 320 1.64 -2.00 -4.86
C VAL A 320 2.90 -2.55 -4.23
N ARG A 321 3.00 -3.88 -4.16
CA ARG A 321 4.21 -4.59 -3.80
C ARG A 321 5.04 -4.82 -5.05
N MET A 322 6.24 -4.27 -5.09
CA MET A 322 7.23 -4.47 -6.16
C MET A 322 8.50 -5.11 -5.60
N GLU A 323 9.29 -5.70 -6.47
CA GLU A 323 10.66 -6.09 -6.15
C GLU A 323 11.45 -4.85 -5.72
N GLY A 324 12.09 -4.89 -4.55
CA GLY A 324 12.82 -3.74 -3.99
C GLY A 324 12.00 -2.86 -3.05
N GLY A 325 10.72 -3.16 -2.79
CA GLY A 325 9.89 -2.51 -1.78
C GLY A 325 8.49 -2.13 -2.22
N ASP A 326 7.69 -1.70 -1.27
CA ASP A 326 6.31 -1.30 -1.52
C ASP A 326 6.27 0.11 -2.12
N ARG A 327 5.45 0.30 -3.13
CA ARG A 327 5.32 1.56 -3.87
C ARG A 327 3.85 1.97 -3.99
N ASN A 328 3.63 3.24 -4.21
CA ASN A 328 2.32 3.78 -4.51
C ASN A 328 2.15 3.96 -6.01
N ALA A 329 1.00 3.56 -6.51
CA ALA A 329 0.59 3.83 -7.87
C ALA A 329 -0.69 4.67 -7.86
N ASP A 330 -0.61 5.88 -8.39
CA ASP A 330 -1.76 6.75 -8.60
C ASP A 330 -2.24 6.60 -10.04
N LEU A 331 -3.45 6.08 -10.20
CA LEU A 331 -4.07 5.88 -11.51
C LEU A 331 -5.21 6.87 -11.72
N PHE A 332 -5.09 7.69 -12.75
CA PHE A 332 -6.14 8.60 -13.22
C PHE A 332 -6.64 8.13 -14.59
N VAL A 333 -7.93 7.89 -14.73
CA VAL A 333 -8.52 7.47 -16.00
C VAL A 333 -9.45 8.56 -16.53
N TYR A 334 -9.24 8.97 -17.77
CA TYR A 334 -10.02 9.99 -18.45
C TYR A 334 -10.84 9.38 -19.58
N MET A 335 -12.14 9.63 -19.54
CA MET A 335 -13.07 9.22 -20.60
C MET A 335 -13.81 10.43 -21.15
N ASN A 336 -13.67 10.71 -22.43
CA ASN A 336 -14.42 11.77 -23.07
C ASN A 336 -15.78 11.26 -23.57
N LYS A 337 -16.84 11.43 -22.77
CA LYS A 337 -18.21 10.96 -23.10
C LYS A 337 -18.76 11.52 -24.42
N LYS A 338 -18.38 12.73 -24.85
CA LYS A 338 -18.78 13.28 -26.12
C LYS A 338 -18.16 12.54 -27.31
N ARG A 339 -16.86 12.19 -27.21
CA ARG A 339 -16.16 11.42 -28.24
C ARG A 339 -16.58 9.96 -28.26
N MET A 340 -16.94 9.39 -27.11
CA MET A 340 -17.55 8.05 -27.06
C MET A 340 -18.88 7.97 -27.84
N GLN A 341 -19.72 9.00 -27.75
CA GLN A 341 -20.99 9.06 -28.55
C GLN A 341 -20.74 9.20 -30.04
N GLU A 342 -19.62 9.80 -30.44
CA GLU A 342 -19.23 9.97 -31.86
C GLU A 342 -18.42 8.76 -32.41
N LYS A 343 -18.31 7.65 -31.69
CA LYS A 343 -17.49 6.45 -32.01
C LYS A 343 -15.99 6.72 -32.23
N LYS A 344 -15.49 7.82 -31.73
CA LYS A 344 -14.05 8.08 -31.60
C LYS A 344 -13.67 7.84 -30.15
N GLU A 345 -13.47 6.57 -29.81
CA GLU A 345 -13.14 6.11 -28.48
C GLU A 345 -11.67 6.45 -28.16
N ASP A 346 -11.42 7.66 -27.71
CA ASP A 346 -10.14 8.01 -27.10
C ASP A 346 -10.30 7.86 -25.58
N VAL A 347 -9.74 6.79 -25.01
CA VAL A 347 -9.56 6.62 -23.57
C VAL A 347 -8.13 6.97 -23.25
N SER A 348 -7.90 7.77 -22.24
CA SER A 348 -6.54 8.05 -21.76
C SER A 348 -6.46 7.86 -20.25
N ALA A 349 -5.30 7.48 -19.80
CA ALA A 349 -4.98 7.32 -18.39
C ALA A 349 -3.61 7.94 -18.10
N LEU A 350 -3.46 8.47 -16.90
CA LEU A 350 -2.19 8.86 -16.32
C LEU A 350 -1.91 7.93 -15.15
N LEU A 351 -0.77 7.27 -15.18
CA LEU A 351 -0.26 6.47 -14.09
C LEU A 351 0.98 7.18 -13.54
N HIS A 352 0.92 7.53 -12.27
CA HIS A 352 2.06 8.06 -11.53
C HIS A 352 2.63 6.95 -10.65
N LEU A 353 3.94 6.72 -10.76
CA LEU A 353 4.68 5.71 -10.00
C LEU A 353 5.86 6.37 -9.31
N ASP A 354 6.03 6.06 -8.03
CA ASP A 354 7.21 6.47 -7.26
C ASP A 354 8.16 5.27 -7.16
N MET A 355 9.17 5.24 -8.01
CA MET A 355 10.06 4.10 -8.19
C MET A 355 11.40 4.35 -7.50
N GLU A 356 11.96 3.35 -6.81
CA GLU A 356 13.22 3.51 -6.07
C GLU A 356 14.40 3.84 -6.96
N TYR A 357 14.48 3.18 -8.12
CA TYR A 357 15.63 3.30 -9.04
C TYR A 357 15.37 4.25 -10.20
N LEU A 358 14.10 4.45 -10.56
CA LEU A 358 13.71 5.32 -11.66
C LEU A 358 13.20 6.70 -11.19
N GLY A 359 13.07 6.87 -9.86
CA GLY A 359 12.44 8.06 -9.31
C GLY A 359 10.97 8.19 -9.67
N PRO A 360 10.38 9.37 -9.48
CA PRO A 360 9.02 9.68 -9.87
C PRO A 360 8.85 9.53 -11.38
N THR A 361 8.00 8.61 -11.79
CA THR A 361 7.74 8.28 -13.20
C THR A 361 6.26 8.47 -13.51
N ASP A 362 5.94 9.31 -14.48
CA ASP A 362 4.57 9.45 -15.00
C ASP A 362 4.46 8.74 -16.34
N VAL A 363 3.42 7.95 -16.48
CA VAL A 363 3.12 7.24 -17.73
C VAL A 363 1.76 7.69 -18.23
N HIS A 364 1.75 8.44 -19.30
CA HIS A 364 0.53 8.75 -20.02
C HIS A 364 0.23 7.64 -21.03
N VAL A 365 -0.96 7.09 -20.94
CA VAL A 365 -1.46 6.05 -21.84
C VAL A 365 -2.68 6.57 -22.57
N SER A 366 -2.73 6.45 -23.90
CA SER A 366 -3.93 6.71 -24.66
C SER A 366 -4.22 5.58 -25.64
N LEU A 367 -5.49 5.21 -25.76
CA LEU A 367 -5.97 4.15 -26.64
C LEU A 367 -6.79 4.75 -27.77
N ARG A 368 -6.37 4.47 -29.03
CA ARG A 368 -7.12 4.85 -30.26
C ARG A 368 -7.33 3.61 -31.10
N GLY A 369 -8.56 3.12 -31.12
CA GLY A 369 -8.85 1.85 -31.79
C GLY A 369 -8.07 0.70 -31.15
N THR A 370 -7.10 0.11 -31.88
CA THR A 370 -6.21 -0.94 -31.38
C THR A 370 -4.78 -0.45 -31.11
N ILE A 371 -4.54 0.86 -31.19
CA ILE A 371 -3.22 1.43 -31.00
C ILE A 371 -3.16 2.06 -29.61
N VAL A 372 -2.27 1.57 -28.78
CA VAL A 372 -1.90 2.12 -27.47
C VAL A 372 -0.70 3.05 -27.68
N HIS A 373 -0.84 4.30 -27.27
CA HIS A 373 0.25 5.26 -27.23
C HIS A 373 0.65 5.48 -25.78
N THR A 374 1.91 5.30 -25.47
CA THR A 374 2.49 5.56 -24.15
C THR A 374 3.53 6.65 -24.21
N LYS A 375 3.51 7.56 -23.23
CA LYS A 375 4.55 8.54 -23.01
C LYS A 375 5.04 8.39 -21.57
N PHE A 376 6.32 8.10 -21.42
CA PHE A 376 6.99 8.01 -20.14
C PHE A 376 7.71 9.31 -19.86
N TYR A 377 7.45 9.91 -18.69
CA TYR A 377 8.14 11.10 -18.23
C TYR A 377 9.03 10.71 -17.06
N VAL A 378 10.33 10.89 -17.21
CA VAL A 378 11.37 10.53 -16.24
C VAL A 378 12.28 11.70 -15.93
N GLU A 379 13.00 11.64 -14.80
CA GLU A 379 13.84 12.75 -14.36
C GLU A 379 15.24 12.76 -14.99
N ASP A 380 15.77 11.58 -15.36
CA ASP A 380 17.14 11.44 -15.82
C ASP A 380 17.31 10.50 -17.02
N GLU A 381 18.47 10.61 -17.66
CA GLU A 381 18.82 9.83 -18.85
C GLU A 381 19.05 8.33 -18.55
N GLU A 382 19.45 7.99 -17.32
CA GLU A 382 19.69 6.59 -16.92
C GLU A 382 18.35 5.86 -16.80
N SER A 383 17.36 6.48 -16.18
CA SER A 383 15.97 6.01 -16.10
C SER A 383 15.36 5.83 -17.49
N ALA A 384 15.59 6.78 -18.40
CA ALA A 384 15.13 6.68 -19.79
C ALA A 384 15.73 5.46 -20.51
N LYS A 385 17.02 5.20 -20.34
CA LYS A 385 17.71 4.03 -20.94
C LYS A 385 17.20 2.70 -20.39
N ILE A 386 16.90 2.65 -19.09
CA ILE A 386 16.33 1.44 -18.46
C ILE A 386 14.95 1.15 -19.03
N ILE A 387 14.09 2.16 -19.17
CA ILE A 387 12.75 1.99 -19.77
C ILE A 387 12.88 1.54 -21.23
N ASP A 388 13.71 2.18 -22.03
CA ASP A 388 13.93 1.81 -23.43
C ASP A 388 14.42 0.36 -23.58
N ALA A 389 15.30 -0.09 -22.69
CA ALA A 389 15.82 -1.47 -22.72
C ALA A 389 14.73 -2.53 -22.47
N HIS A 390 13.66 -2.19 -21.72
CA HIS A 390 12.56 -3.09 -21.40
C HIS A 390 11.32 -2.89 -22.28
N MET A 391 11.36 -1.96 -23.22
CA MET A 391 10.21 -1.62 -24.08
C MET A 391 9.71 -2.79 -24.90
N THR A 392 10.62 -3.68 -25.35
CA THR A 392 10.22 -4.89 -26.11
C THR A 392 9.33 -5.82 -25.30
N GLN A 393 9.51 -5.91 -23.97
CA GLN A 393 8.66 -6.71 -23.09
C GLN A 393 7.26 -6.10 -23.00
N LEU A 394 7.16 -4.77 -22.89
CA LEU A 394 5.89 -4.06 -22.90
C LEU A 394 5.16 -4.20 -24.24
N GLU A 395 5.87 -4.08 -25.36
CA GLU A 395 5.32 -4.31 -26.71
C GLU A 395 4.73 -5.71 -26.84
N GLN A 396 5.43 -6.72 -26.35
CA GLN A 396 4.95 -8.10 -26.39
C GLN A 396 3.68 -8.28 -25.53
N ALA A 397 3.67 -7.78 -24.29
CA ALA A 397 2.53 -7.88 -23.40
C ALA A 397 1.28 -7.17 -23.97
N ILE A 398 1.46 -6.01 -24.61
CA ILE A 398 0.40 -5.26 -25.29
C ILE A 398 -0.11 -6.03 -26.54
N ALA A 399 0.80 -6.64 -27.31
CA ALA A 399 0.48 -7.43 -28.49
C ALA A 399 -0.32 -8.72 -28.14
N GLU A 400 0.03 -9.37 -27.04
CA GLU A 400 -0.69 -10.56 -26.54
C GLU A 400 -2.17 -10.26 -26.22
N ASN A 401 -2.47 -9.01 -25.88
CA ASN A 401 -3.83 -8.52 -25.65
C ASN A 401 -4.52 -7.98 -26.94
N GLY A 402 -3.90 -8.10 -28.09
CA GLY A 402 -4.48 -7.72 -29.39
C GLY A 402 -4.30 -6.23 -29.75
N TYR A 403 -3.42 -5.52 -29.06
CA TYR A 403 -3.12 -4.11 -29.30
C TYR A 403 -1.71 -3.95 -29.88
N SER A 404 -1.48 -2.80 -30.53
CA SER A 404 -0.12 -2.38 -30.94
C SER A 404 0.34 -1.18 -30.12
N LEU A 405 1.63 -1.15 -29.75
CA LEU A 405 2.22 -0.11 -28.94
C LEU A 405 2.96 0.93 -29.80
N THR A 406 2.79 2.19 -29.46
CA THR A 406 3.70 3.28 -29.84
C THR A 406 4.14 3.98 -28.57
N ASN A 407 5.44 4.09 -28.36
CA ASN A 407 6.02 4.63 -27.14
C ASN A 407 6.90 5.85 -27.39
N GLU A 408 6.99 6.69 -26.40
CA GLU A 408 7.89 7.85 -26.34
C GLU A 408 8.41 7.98 -24.91
N VAL A 409 9.71 8.21 -24.72
CA VAL A 409 10.31 8.49 -23.42
C VAL A 409 10.80 9.94 -23.43
N ILE A 410 10.35 10.73 -22.48
CA ILE A 410 10.57 12.16 -22.38
C ILE A 410 11.28 12.46 -21.05
N MET A 411 12.45 13.09 -21.13
CA MET A 411 13.10 13.61 -19.93
C MET A 411 12.42 14.90 -19.49
N ARG A 412 12.12 15.01 -18.21
CA ARG A 412 11.64 16.26 -17.62
C ARG A 412 12.79 17.25 -17.53
N GLU A 413 12.54 18.50 -17.94
CA GLU A 413 13.49 19.57 -17.64
C GLU A 413 13.44 19.85 -16.14
N PRO A 414 14.60 19.94 -15.45
CA PRO A 414 14.62 20.29 -14.02
C PRO A 414 14.00 21.68 -13.81
N THR A 415 12.79 21.74 -13.30
CA THR A 415 12.14 23.01 -12.98
C THR A 415 12.39 23.40 -11.54
N LEU A 416 12.50 24.70 -11.28
CA LEU A 416 12.72 25.25 -9.95
C LEU A 416 11.51 25.08 -9.00
N HIS A 417 10.38 24.57 -9.51
CA HIS A 417 9.14 24.36 -8.75
C HIS A 417 8.45 23.06 -9.15
N PRO A 418 8.45 22.02 -8.28
CA PRO A 418 7.80 20.72 -8.53
C PRO A 418 6.32 20.84 -8.90
N ASP A 419 5.69 21.93 -8.50
CA ASP A 419 4.29 22.21 -8.72
C ASP A 419 3.94 22.65 -10.15
N THR A 420 4.93 23.14 -10.89
CA THR A 420 4.76 23.59 -12.27
C THR A 420 4.86 22.43 -13.26
N GLU A 421 5.60 21.37 -12.90
CA GLU A 421 5.84 20.22 -13.78
C GLU A 421 4.62 19.35 -13.98
N LYS A 422 3.89 19.03 -12.90
CA LYS A 422 2.65 18.23 -13.01
C LYS A 422 1.61 18.92 -13.87
N ASN A 423 1.54 20.26 -13.79
CA ASN A 423 0.69 21.06 -14.65
C ASN A 423 1.18 21.05 -16.11
N ALA A 424 2.49 21.00 -16.36
CA ALA A 424 3.05 20.95 -17.71
C ALA A 424 2.73 19.61 -18.41
N VAL A 425 2.90 18.49 -17.71
CA VAL A 425 2.56 17.16 -18.23
C VAL A 425 1.05 17.06 -18.50
N VAL A 426 0.23 17.49 -17.56
CA VAL A 426 -1.24 17.50 -17.73
C VAL A 426 -1.64 18.42 -18.88
N LYS A 427 -1.01 19.58 -19.03
CA LYS A 427 -1.27 20.53 -20.12
C LYS A 427 -0.89 19.96 -21.48
N GLU A 428 0.29 19.34 -21.60
CA GLU A 428 0.72 18.69 -22.84
C GLU A 428 -0.20 17.54 -23.24
N MET A 429 -0.69 16.79 -22.24
CA MET A 429 -1.56 15.65 -22.43
C MET A 429 -2.97 16.01 -22.89
N PHE A 430 -3.51 17.10 -22.39
CA PHE A 430 -4.94 17.44 -22.56
C PHE A 430 -5.18 18.71 -23.37
N GLY A 431 -4.14 19.45 -23.74
CA GLY A 431 -4.18 20.69 -24.52
C GLY A 431 -4.62 21.92 -23.73
N ASP A 432 -4.55 23.09 -24.38
CA ASP A 432 -4.86 24.39 -23.75
C ASP A 432 -6.30 24.53 -23.22
N ASP A 433 -7.24 23.70 -23.68
CA ASP A 433 -8.62 23.69 -23.17
C ASP A 433 -8.72 23.22 -21.71
N ILE A 434 -7.71 22.53 -21.20
CA ILE A 434 -7.66 22.07 -19.83
C ILE A 434 -6.92 23.05 -18.92
N GLU A 435 -6.10 23.96 -19.47
CA GLU A 435 -5.42 25.01 -18.71
C GLU A 435 -6.39 25.88 -17.89
N LYS A 436 -7.64 25.97 -18.33
CA LYS A 436 -8.71 26.67 -17.63
C LYS A 436 -9.40 25.83 -16.56
N SER A 437 -9.18 24.52 -16.55
CA SER A 437 -9.88 23.57 -15.68
C SER A 437 -8.95 22.79 -14.74
N VAL A 438 -7.67 22.69 -15.03
CA VAL A 438 -6.68 22.00 -14.23
C VAL A 438 -5.80 23.04 -13.50
N LYS A 439 -6.35 23.68 -12.50
CA LYS A 439 -5.52 24.13 -11.40
C LYS A 439 -5.19 22.91 -10.56
N ARG A 440 -4.02 22.88 -10.04
CA ARG A 440 -3.27 21.85 -9.29
C ARG A 440 -4.04 20.69 -8.65
N TYR A 441 -5.35 20.85 -8.41
CA TYR A 441 -6.18 19.87 -7.69
C TYR A 441 -7.64 19.83 -8.18
N SER A 442 -7.94 20.41 -9.29
CA SER A 442 -9.26 20.30 -9.87
C SER A 442 -9.16 19.69 -11.25
N PHE A 443 -9.31 18.40 -11.30
CA PHE A 443 -9.64 17.73 -12.53
C PHE A 443 -11.09 18.07 -12.85
N ASP A 444 -11.31 19.18 -13.59
CA ASP A 444 -12.61 19.43 -14.17
C ASP A 444 -12.75 18.49 -15.38
N VAL A 445 -13.19 17.29 -15.13
CA VAL A 445 -13.69 16.44 -16.18
C VAL A 445 -15.05 17.03 -16.58
N ARG A 446 -15.02 18.09 -17.34
CA ARG A 446 -16.22 18.51 -18.07
C ARG A 446 -16.50 17.46 -19.13
N MET A 447 -17.36 16.58 -18.73
CA MET A 447 -18.02 15.66 -19.63
C MET A 447 -19.06 16.37 -20.46
#